data_7a55a498012a09096ddba1d9bfd28399
#
_entry.id   7a55a498012a09096ddba1d9bfd28399
#
_cell.length_a   1.000
_cell.length_b   1.000
_cell.length_c   1.000
_cell.angle_alpha   90.00
_cell.angle_beta   90.00
_cell.angle_gamma   90.00
#
_symmetry.space_group_name_H-M   'P 1'
#
loop_
_entity.id
_entity.type
_entity.pdbx_description
1 polymer ?
#
loop_
_entity_poly.entity_id
_entity_poly.type
_entity_poly.pdbx_seq_one_letter_code
_entity_poly.pdbx_strand_id
1 'polypeptide(L)'
;FDIINFDLDGLSDTHHIYRINTKFDKVFQNALSVIATKNPQVHWKYIVFEHNKHQVAEAKELAIKHGFSTFSTVKTSREFGRPTSGKFVHAKKTNKYAEAEKKIHCVWEDWDKWYISPEGLVFRCCWTGGHYYDKDNSRFYYPPDFEHKFNGFEVPIQKIISYNYWDKLNLYLQGYERAFPLCKSQCGKLLSSREKIEEDLNTGEKTYFNAFNQLGN
;
A
#
# COMPACT_ATOMS: atom_id res chain seq x y z
N PHE A 1 -12.61 12.17 -5.36
CA PHE A 1 -11.45 11.27 -5.57
C PHE A 1 -10.98 11.42 -7.01
N ASP A 2 -9.67 11.53 -7.22
CA ASP A 2 -9.08 11.63 -8.56
C ASP A 2 -8.79 10.25 -9.13
N ILE A 3 -8.40 9.31 -8.27
CA ILE A 3 -8.03 7.94 -8.64
C ILE A 3 -8.63 6.95 -7.63
N ILE A 4 -9.17 5.84 -8.13
CA ILE A 4 -9.56 4.68 -7.31
C ILE A 4 -8.82 3.44 -7.82
N ASN A 5 -8.10 2.76 -6.90
CA ASN A 5 -7.43 1.52 -7.19
C ASN A 5 -8.30 0.33 -6.81
N PHE A 6 -8.49 -0.60 -7.74
CA PHE A 6 -9.09 -1.90 -7.48
C PHE A 6 -8.00 -2.97 -7.47
N ASP A 7 -7.84 -3.63 -6.34
CA ASP A 7 -6.89 -4.73 -6.16
C ASP A 7 -7.56 -6.04 -6.57
N LEU A 8 -7.39 -6.48 -7.81
CA LEU A 8 -7.91 -7.71 -8.37
C LEU A 8 -6.73 -8.62 -8.73
N ASP A 9 -6.49 -9.66 -7.95
CA ASP A 9 -5.30 -10.51 -8.03
C ASP A 9 -5.63 -11.89 -8.61
N GLY A 10 -6.00 -11.92 -9.87
CA GLY A 10 -6.48 -13.05 -10.64
C GLY A 10 -7.83 -12.81 -11.27
N LEU A 11 -8.33 -13.75 -12.04
CA LEU A 11 -9.69 -13.79 -12.59
C LEU A 11 -10.64 -14.57 -11.65
N SER A 12 -11.82 -14.92 -12.12
CA SER A 12 -12.88 -15.52 -11.30
C SER A 12 -12.47 -16.82 -10.59
N ASP A 13 -11.57 -17.59 -11.19
CA ASP A 13 -11.09 -18.89 -10.72
C ASP A 13 -9.86 -18.80 -9.79
N THR A 14 -9.13 -17.69 -9.79
CA THR A 14 -7.88 -17.56 -9.00
C THR A 14 -7.90 -16.41 -7.99
N HIS A 15 -8.70 -15.37 -8.21
CA HIS A 15 -8.77 -14.20 -7.34
C HIS A 15 -8.99 -14.54 -5.86
N HIS A 16 -9.90 -15.46 -5.58
CA HIS A 16 -10.28 -15.87 -4.22
C HIS A 16 -9.16 -16.62 -3.47
N ILE A 17 -8.14 -17.10 -4.18
CA ILE A 17 -7.01 -17.83 -3.57
C ILE A 17 -6.21 -16.90 -2.67
N TYR A 18 -5.98 -15.68 -3.10
CA TYR A 18 -5.31 -14.64 -2.31
C TYR A 18 -6.29 -13.72 -1.58
N ARG A 19 -7.30 -13.25 -2.28
CA ARG A 19 -8.34 -12.36 -1.75
C ARG A 19 -9.45 -13.16 -1.09
N ILE A 20 -9.13 -13.80 0.03
CA ILE A 20 -10.05 -14.66 0.80
C ILE A 20 -11.33 -13.87 1.14
N ASN A 21 -12.48 -14.53 1.04
CA ASN A 21 -13.81 -13.95 1.29
C ASN A 21 -14.24 -12.86 0.30
N THR A 22 -13.54 -12.68 -0.81
CA THR A 22 -13.96 -11.80 -1.90
C THR A 22 -14.35 -12.58 -3.14
N LYS A 23 -15.23 -12.01 -3.94
CA LYS A 23 -15.65 -12.57 -5.24
C LYS A 23 -15.21 -11.63 -6.34
N PHE A 24 -14.44 -12.13 -7.32
CA PHE A 24 -13.98 -11.38 -8.47
C PHE A 24 -15.11 -10.59 -9.12
N ASP A 25 -16.19 -11.28 -9.51
CA ASP A 25 -17.30 -10.64 -10.24
C ASP A 25 -17.91 -9.45 -9.49
N LYS A 26 -18.06 -9.56 -8.15
CA LYS A 26 -18.59 -8.46 -7.35
C LYS A 26 -17.65 -7.26 -7.34
N VAL A 27 -16.35 -7.48 -7.14
CA VAL A 27 -15.35 -6.41 -7.11
C VAL A 27 -15.21 -5.78 -8.50
N PHE A 28 -15.23 -6.61 -9.55
CA PHE A 28 -15.17 -6.16 -10.94
C PHE A 28 -16.39 -5.32 -11.32
N GLN A 29 -17.61 -5.76 -10.99
CA GLN A 29 -18.82 -4.97 -11.24
C GLN A 29 -18.81 -3.63 -10.50
N ASN A 30 -18.29 -3.58 -9.26
CA ASN A 30 -18.11 -2.33 -8.55
C ASN A 30 -17.14 -1.38 -9.30
N ALA A 31 -16.04 -1.92 -9.83
CA ALA A 31 -15.11 -1.13 -10.66
C ALA A 31 -15.80 -0.58 -11.92
N LEU A 32 -16.58 -1.40 -12.62
CA LEU A 32 -17.34 -0.97 -13.80
C LEU A 32 -18.35 0.13 -13.47
N SER A 33 -19.00 0.04 -12.30
CA SER A 33 -19.93 1.08 -11.85
C SER A 33 -19.22 2.41 -11.62
N VAL A 34 -17.98 2.39 -11.11
CA VAL A 34 -17.16 3.59 -10.94
C VAL A 34 -16.68 4.12 -12.30
N ILE A 35 -16.22 3.26 -13.21
CA ILE A 35 -15.83 3.65 -14.57
C ILE A 35 -16.97 4.37 -15.30
N ALA A 36 -18.20 3.89 -15.14
CA ALA A 36 -19.38 4.48 -15.76
C ALA A 36 -19.65 5.94 -15.32
N THR A 37 -19.15 6.36 -14.16
CA THR A 37 -19.27 7.75 -13.70
C THR A 37 -18.33 8.72 -14.41
N LYS A 38 -17.35 8.20 -15.18
CA LYS A 38 -16.31 8.96 -15.90
C LYS A 38 -15.37 9.81 -15.03
N ASN A 39 -15.50 9.75 -13.75
CA ASN A 39 -14.64 10.37 -12.73
C ASN A 39 -14.88 9.65 -11.38
N PRO A 40 -13.90 9.14 -10.72
CA PRO A 40 -12.43 9.23 -10.88
C PRO A 40 -11.84 8.28 -11.94
N GLN A 41 -10.53 8.41 -12.18
CA GLN A 41 -9.78 7.40 -12.93
C GLN A 41 -9.76 6.08 -12.15
N VAL A 42 -9.94 4.97 -12.85
CA VAL A 42 -9.99 3.65 -12.22
C VAL A 42 -8.78 2.83 -12.64
N HIS A 43 -8.00 2.44 -11.66
CA HIS A 43 -6.79 1.67 -11.85
C HIS A 43 -6.98 0.23 -11.39
N TRP A 44 -6.51 -0.74 -12.18
CA TRP A 44 -6.43 -2.14 -11.78
C TRP A 44 -5.02 -2.48 -11.33
N LYS A 45 -4.87 -2.84 -10.06
CA LYS A 45 -3.61 -3.33 -9.52
C LYS A 45 -3.68 -4.84 -9.33
N TYR A 46 -2.68 -5.53 -9.86
CA TYR A 46 -2.58 -6.98 -9.91
C TYR A 46 -1.29 -7.46 -9.23
N ILE A 47 -1.38 -8.18 -8.13
CA ILE A 47 -0.22 -8.83 -7.52
C ILE A 47 -0.03 -10.19 -8.19
N VAL A 48 1.17 -10.39 -8.77
CA VAL A 48 1.50 -11.62 -9.51
C VAL A 48 2.00 -12.68 -8.55
N PHE A 49 1.32 -13.81 -8.53
CA PHE A 49 1.67 -15.03 -7.82
C PHE A 49 1.82 -16.18 -8.79
N GLU A 50 2.40 -17.28 -8.35
CA GLU A 50 2.56 -18.48 -9.16
C GLU A 50 1.23 -19.02 -9.71
N HIS A 51 0.16 -18.97 -8.89
CA HIS A 51 -1.15 -19.48 -9.26
C HIS A 51 -1.93 -18.60 -10.24
N ASN A 52 -1.56 -17.32 -10.41
CA ASN A 52 -2.30 -16.37 -11.26
C ASN A 52 -1.45 -15.74 -12.38
N LYS A 53 -0.13 -16.02 -12.44
CA LYS A 53 0.79 -15.41 -13.43
C LYS A 53 0.37 -15.62 -14.87
N HIS A 54 -0.28 -16.76 -15.16
CA HIS A 54 -0.75 -17.10 -16.51
C HIS A 54 -1.93 -16.25 -16.97
N GLN A 55 -2.62 -15.58 -16.07
CA GLN A 55 -3.80 -14.76 -16.37
C GLN A 55 -3.49 -13.27 -16.55
N VAL A 56 -2.25 -12.84 -16.37
CA VAL A 56 -1.88 -11.41 -16.42
C VAL A 56 -2.24 -10.77 -17.77
N ALA A 57 -1.99 -11.48 -18.89
CA ALA A 57 -2.31 -10.96 -20.23
C ALA A 57 -3.82 -10.81 -20.42
N GLU A 58 -4.60 -11.83 -20.06
CA GLU A 58 -6.05 -11.82 -20.14
C GLU A 58 -6.68 -10.75 -19.23
N ALA A 59 -6.18 -10.61 -17.99
CA ALA A 59 -6.62 -9.56 -17.09
C ALA A 59 -6.35 -8.16 -17.64
N LYS A 60 -5.21 -7.95 -18.30
CA LYS A 60 -4.90 -6.69 -18.96
C LYS A 60 -5.85 -6.41 -20.14
N GLU A 61 -6.09 -7.39 -20.99
CA GLU A 61 -7.05 -7.27 -22.10
C GLU A 61 -8.45 -6.93 -21.58
N LEU A 62 -8.87 -7.56 -20.48
CA LEU A 62 -10.13 -7.27 -19.82
C LEU A 62 -10.16 -5.84 -19.28
N ALA A 63 -9.06 -5.36 -18.69
CA ALA A 63 -8.95 -3.98 -18.22
C ALA A 63 -9.10 -2.96 -19.36
N ILE A 64 -8.42 -3.19 -20.49
CA ILE A 64 -8.53 -2.34 -21.68
C ILE A 64 -9.97 -2.32 -22.19
N LYS A 65 -10.56 -3.50 -22.38
CA LYS A 65 -11.92 -3.68 -22.90
C LYS A 65 -12.97 -2.91 -22.09
N HIS A 66 -12.77 -2.83 -20.78
CA HIS A 66 -13.74 -2.25 -19.85
C HIS A 66 -13.40 -0.82 -19.40
N GLY A 67 -12.36 -0.20 -19.95
CA GLY A 67 -12.08 1.22 -19.75
C GLY A 67 -11.39 1.56 -18.43
N PHE A 68 -10.61 0.63 -17.86
CA PHE A 68 -9.67 1.00 -16.81
C PHE A 68 -8.61 1.95 -17.39
N SER A 69 -8.22 2.95 -16.61
CA SER A 69 -7.21 3.94 -17.03
C SER A 69 -5.79 3.37 -16.95
N THR A 70 -5.55 2.49 -16.00
CA THR A 70 -4.22 1.92 -15.74
C THR A 70 -4.31 0.47 -15.33
N PHE A 71 -3.35 -0.34 -15.79
CA PHE A 71 -3.13 -1.70 -15.32
C PHE A 71 -1.73 -1.82 -14.74
N SER A 72 -1.60 -2.20 -13.48
CA SER A 72 -0.30 -2.35 -12.84
C SER A 72 -0.08 -3.75 -12.31
N THR A 73 1.11 -4.31 -12.56
CA THR A 73 1.56 -5.57 -11.99
C THR A 73 2.60 -5.35 -10.92
N VAL A 74 2.48 -6.09 -9.82
CA VAL A 74 3.43 -6.05 -8.71
C VAL A 74 3.93 -7.46 -8.46
N LYS A 75 5.23 -7.67 -8.58
CA LYS A 75 5.85 -8.92 -8.13
C LYS A 75 5.92 -8.93 -6.60
N THR A 76 5.64 -10.07 -6.00
CA THR A 76 5.71 -10.26 -4.55
C THR A 76 6.63 -11.39 -4.18
N SER A 77 7.36 -11.20 -3.08
CA SER A 77 8.15 -12.28 -2.44
C SER A 77 7.34 -13.02 -1.35
N ARG A 78 6.05 -12.74 -1.23
CA ARG A 78 5.19 -13.45 -0.28
C ARG A 78 4.97 -14.87 -0.78
N GLU A 79 5.39 -15.85 0.00
CA GLU A 79 5.03 -17.24 -0.22
C GLU A 79 3.60 -17.47 0.27
N PHE A 80 2.73 -17.89 -0.65
CA PHE A 80 1.39 -18.35 -0.31
C PHE A 80 1.36 -19.87 -0.34
N GLY A 81 1.61 -20.47 0.83
CA GLY A 81 1.09 -21.79 1.14
C GLY A 81 -0.31 -21.61 1.74
N ARG A 82 -1.29 -22.46 1.39
CA ARG A 82 -2.54 -22.56 2.15
C ARG A 82 -2.18 -22.76 3.63
N PRO A 83 -2.62 -21.89 4.56
CA PRO A 83 -2.45 -22.21 5.95
C PRO A 83 -3.34 -23.40 6.25
N THR A 84 -2.76 -24.55 6.45
CA THR A 84 -3.46 -25.72 6.99
C THR A 84 -3.96 -25.51 8.41
N SER A 85 -3.66 -24.36 9.02
CA SER A 85 -3.96 -24.05 10.43
C SER A 85 -4.45 -22.62 10.70
N GLY A 86 -4.86 -21.85 9.69
CA GLY A 86 -5.35 -20.47 9.88
C GLY A 86 -4.31 -19.44 10.37
N LYS A 87 -3.04 -19.82 10.49
CA LYS A 87 -1.96 -18.91 10.84
C LYS A 87 -1.25 -18.43 9.58
N PHE A 88 -1.15 -17.09 9.40
CA PHE A 88 -0.32 -16.51 8.36
C PHE A 88 1.13 -16.94 8.56
N VAL A 89 1.69 -17.67 7.60
CA VAL A 89 3.13 -17.95 7.59
C VAL A 89 3.81 -16.71 7.02
N HIS A 90 4.39 -15.90 7.90
CA HIS A 90 5.27 -14.83 7.46
C HIS A 90 6.49 -15.44 6.76
N ALA A 91 6.80 -14.98 5.55
CA ALA A 91 8.01 -15.37 4.85
C ALA A 91 9.22 -15.21 5.80
N LYS A 92 10.06 -16.26 5.90
CA LYS A 92 11.31 -16.18 6.67
C LYS A 92 12.10 -14.95 6.18
N LYS A 93 12.32 -13.99 7.09
CA LYS A 93 13.19 -12.85 6.81
C LYS A 93 14.59 -13.38 6.53
N THR A 94 15.00 -13.44 5.29
CA THR A 94 16.38 -13.66 4.94
C THR A 94 17.16 -12.42 5.32
N ASN A 95 17.97 -12.52 6.37
CA ASN A 95 18.88 -11.46 6.84
C ASN A 95 20.05 -11.27 5.86
N LYS A 96 19.77 -10.91 4.61
CA LYS A 96 20.78 -10.55 3.61
C LYS A 96 20.84 -9.04 3.41
N TYR A 97 20.92 -8.28 4.49
CA TYR A 97 21.17 -6.86 4.38
C TYR A 97 22.49 -6.55 5.06
N ALA A 98 23.53 -6.40 4.22
CA ALA A 98 24.77 -5.74 4.61
C ALA A 98 24.44 -4.38 5.25
N GLU A 99 25.34 -3.87 6.08
CA GLU A 99 25.31 -2.58 6.75
C GLU A 99 25.05 -1.42 5.76
N ALA A 100 23.81 -1.29 5.32
CA ALA A 100 23.36 -0.12 4.61
C ALA A 100 23.26 1.03 5.62
N GLU A 101 23.58 2.24 5.20
CA GLU A 101 23.51 3.46 5.99
C GLU A 101 22.30 3.43 6.92
N LYS A 102 22.53 3.65 8.21
CA LYS A 102 21.52 3.68 9.27
C LYS A 102 20.64 4.94 9.14
N LYS A 103 20.03 5.13 7.97
CA LYS A 103 19.21 6.27 7.64
C LYS A 103 17.82 5.79 7.27
N ILE A 104 16.79 6.46 7.79
CA ILE A 104 15.40 6.19 7.43
C ILE A 104 14.97 7.26 6.43
N HIS A 105 14.47 6.82 5.29
CA HIS A 105 13.85 7.67 4.29
C HIS A 105 12.35 7.38 4.24
N CYS A 106 11.54 8.41 4.51
CA CYS A 106 10.09 8.28 4.55
C CYS A 106 9.46 8.65 3.20
N VAL A 107 9.22 7.69 2.34
CA VAL A 107 8.57 7.91 1.03
C VAL A 107 7.19 8.57 1.11
N TRP A 108 6.49 8.45 2.23
CA TRP A 108 5.19 9.11 2.44
C TRP A 108 5.35 10.61 2.65
N GLU A 109 6.48 11.04 3.22
CA GLU A 109 6.83 12.45 3.36
C GLU A 109 7.13 13.05 1.99
N ASP A 110 7.94 12.39 1.16
CA ASP A 110 8.25 12.85 -0.20
C ASP A 110 7.01 13.00 -1.08
N TRP A 111 6.03 12.13 -0.88
CA TRP A 111 4.81 12.14 -1.68
C TRP A 111 3.72 13.04 -1.12
N ASP A 112 3.94 13.68 0.01
CA ASP A 112 2.90 14.43 0.76
C ASP A 112 1.59 13.65 0.92
N LYS A 113 1.71 12.35 1.23
CA LYS A 113 0.57 11.43 1.36
C LYS A 113 0.28 11.15 2.82
N TRP A 114 -0.99 11.01 3.10
CA TRP A 114 -1.54 10.67 4.40
C TRP A 114 -2.37 9.40 4.31
N TYR A 115 -2.39 8.65 5.37
CA TYR A 115 -3.26 7.48 5.50
C TYR A 115 -4.42 7.81 6.44
N ILE A 116 -5.63 7.54 5.98
CA ILE A 116 -6.85 7.68 6.78
C ILE A 116 -7.44 6.28 6.95
N SER A 117 -7.65 5.87 8.20
CA SER A 117 -8.27 4.58 8.51
C SER A 117 -9.78 4.60 8.24
N PRO A 118 -10.45 3.43 8.18
CA PRO A 118 -11.90 3.37 8.05
C PRO A 118 -12.67 4.09 9.18
N GLU A 119 -12.06 4.21 10.37
CA GLU A 119 -12.62 4.93 11.52
C GLU A 119 -12.36 6.44 11.45
N GLY A 120 -11.72 6.92 10.40
CA GLY A 120 -11.42 8.34 10.19
C GLY A 120 -10.13 8.82 10.84
N LEU A 121 -9.34 7.94 11.47
CA LEU A 121 -8.08 8.34 12.09
C LEU A 121 -7.01 8.63 11.04
N VAL A 122 -6.35 9.77 11.17
CA VAL A 122 -5.31 10.25 10.26
C VAL A 122 -3.93 9.84 10.76
N PHE A 123 -3.14 9.24 9.90
CA PHE A 123 -1.77 8.78 10.18
C PHE A 123 -0.81 9.24 9.09
N ARG A 124 0.47 9.32 9.42
CA ARG A 124 1.50 9.66 8.44
C ARG A 124 1.61 8.62 7.32
N CYS A 125 1.41 7.34 7.61
CA CYS A 125 1.40 6.26 6.63
C CYS A 125 0.57 5.06 7.08
N CYS A 126 0.27 4.14 6.16
CA CYS A 126 -0.49 2.93 6.46
C CYS A 126 0.21 1.98 7.45
N TRP A 127 1.53 1.99 7.54
CA TRP A 127 2.28 1.19 8.51
C TRP A 127 2.06 1.70 9.93
N THR A 128 2.11 3.03 10.13
CA THR A 128 1.83 3.62 11.44
C THR A 128 0.37 3.41 11.82
N GLY A 129 -0.58 3.53 10.87
CA GLY A 129 -1.98 3.20 11.10
C GLY A 129 -2.18 1.74 11.50
N GLY A 130 -1.59 0.78 10.77
CA GLY A 130 -1.66 -0.63 11.12
C GLY A 130 -1.08 -0.93 12.50
N HIS A 131 0.04 -0.29 12.85
CA HIS A 131 0.67 -0.45 14.16
C HIS A 131 -0.18 0.12 15.32
N TYR A 132 -0.96 1.14 15.07
CA TYR A 132 -1.87 1.70 16.07
C TYR A 132 -2.90 0.67 16.56
N TYR A 133 -3.36 -0.20 15.66
CA TYR A 133 -4.33 -1.25 15.97
C TYR A 133 -3.69 -2.54 16.51
N ASP A 134 -2.36 -2.63 16.51
CA ASP A 134 -1.64 -3.75 17.10
C ASP A 134 -1.59 -3.60 18.63
N LYS A 135 -2.33 -4.46 19.33
CA LYS A 135 -2.63 -4.34 20.77
C LYS A 135 -1.40 -4.41 21.68
N ASP A 136 -0.29 -4.98 21.21
CA ASP A 136 0.84 -5.33 22.09
C ASP A 136 1.86 -4.21 22.30
N ASN A 137 1.96 -3.18 21.42
CA ASN A 137 3.03 -2.17 21.53
C ASN A 137 2.71 -0.76 21.03
N SER A 138 1.51 -0.49 20.58
CA SER A 138 1.28 0.68 19.71
C SER A 138 1.00 2.00 20.42
N ARG A 139 0.39 1.96 21.59
CA ARG A 139 -0.16 3.16 22.24
C ARG A 139 0.89 4.11 22.83
N PHE A 140 2.12 3.68 23.04
CA PHE A 140 3.20 4.52 23.59
C PHE A 140 3.62 5.68 22.70
N TYR A 141 3.34 5.60 21.40
CA TYR A 141 3.79 6.58 20.42
C TYR A 141 2.72 7.61 20.05
N TYR A 142 1.50 7.42 20.51
CA TYR A 142 0.38 8.29 20.21
C TYR A 142 -0.08 9.03 21.48
N PRO A 143 -0.47 10.31 21.38
CA PRO A 143 -0.99 11.03 22.54
C PRO A 143 -2.27 10.36 23.08
N PRO A 144 -2.56 10.49 24.37
CA PRO A 144 -3.73 9.85 25.00
C PRO A 144 -5.08 10.20 24.36
N ASP A 145 -5.16 11.37 23.73
CA ASP A 145 -6.35 11.89 23.05
C ASP A 145 -6.29 11.76 21.52
N PHE A 146 -5.45 10.87 21.02
CA PHE A 146 -5.24 10.68 19.59
C PHE A 146 -6.54 10.39 18.83
N GLU A 147 -7.40 9.55 19.38
CA GLU A 147 -8.65 9.13 18.74
C GLU A 147 -9.61 10.30 18.46
N HIS A 148 -9.55 11.36 19.25
CA HIS A 148 -10.37 12.56 19.07
C HIS A 148 -9.64 13.64 18.25
N LYS A 149 -8.41 13.94 18.61
CA LYS A 149 -7.66 15.03 17.95
C LYS A 149 -7.26 14.73 16.50
N PHE A 150 -7.09 13.46 16.17
CA PHE A 150 -6.63 13.02 14.85
C PHE A 150 -7.72 12.32 14.05
N ASN A 151 -8.99 12.50 14.44
CA ASN A 151 -10.14 11.94 13.74
C ASN A 151 -10.69 12.96 12.73
N GLY A 152 -10.60 12.63 11.44
CA GLY A 152 -11.07 13.47 10.34
C GLY A 152 -12.60 13.64 10.29
N PHE A 153 -13.36 12.83 11.04
CA PHE A 153 -14.81 13.03 11.20
C PHE A 153 -15.13 14.09 12.27
N GLU A 154 -14.21 14.33 13.22
CA GLU A 154 -14.40 15.29 14.32
C GLU A 154 -13.63 16.60 14.07
N VAL A 155 -12.47 16.51 13.38
CA VAL A 155 -11.57 17.65 13.15
C VAL A 155 -11.24 17.76 11.66
N PRO A 156 -11.29 18.97 11.07
CA PRO A 156 -10.88 19.14 9.66
C PRO A 156 -9.49 18.58 9.39
N ILE A 157 -9.35 17.82 8.31
CA ILE A 157 -8.09 17.11 7.96
C ILE A 157 -6.93 18.11 7.83
N GLN A 158 -7.14 19.27 7.24
CA GLN A 158 -6.14 20.33 7.10
C GLN A 158 -5.59 20.77 8.46
N LYS A 159 -6.44 20.84 9.48
CA LYS A 159 -6.01 21.15 10.84
C LYS A 159 -5.21 20.01 11.46
N ILE A 160 -5.62 18.75 11.22
CA ILE A 160 -4.88 17.58 11.71
C ILE A 160 -3.48 17.55 11.10
N ILE A 161 -3.37 17.78 9.79
CA ILE A 161 -2.09 17.78 9.06
C ILE A 161 -1.15 18.86 9.59
N SER A 162 -1.67 20.00 10.02
CA SER A 162 -0.89 21.13 10.55
C SER A 162 -0.42 20.96 12.00
N TYR A 163 -0.72 19.87 12.68
CA TYR A 163 -0.29 19.68 14.07
C TYR A 163 1.23 19.46 14.17
N ASN A 164 1.86 20.13 15.12
CA ASN A 164 3.29 19.99 15.43
C ASN A 164 3.69 18.58 15.92
N TYR A 165 2.74 17.71 16.17
CA TYR A 165 2.97 16.30 16.44
C TYR A 165 3.73 15.61 15.30
N TRP A 166 3.41 15.98 14.06
CA TRP A 166 4.05 15.42 12.87
C TRP A 166 5.49 15.87 12.73
N ASP A 167 5.81 17.11 13.12
CA ASP A 167 7.20 17.61 13.16
C ASP A 167 8.04 16.82 14.15
N LYS A 168 7.48 16.50 15.32
CA LYS A 168 8.16 15.63 16.29
C LYS A 168 8.39 14.23 15.75
N LEU A 169 7.42 13.67 15.01
CA LEU A 169 7.58 12.37 14.36
C LEU A 169 8.72 12.41 13.33
N ASN A 170 8.80 13.48 12.52
CA ASN A 170 9.85 13.66 11.53
C ASN A 170 11.24 13.80 12.20
N LEU A 171 11.35 14.48 13.33
CA LEU A 171 12.58 14.54 14.13
C LEU A 171 13.03 13.16 14.62
N TYR A 172 12.11 12.28 14.98
CA TYR A 172 12.43 10.89 15.32
C TYR A 172 12.93 10.10 14.10
N LEU A 173 12.45 10.40 12.90
CA LEU A 173 12.89 9.75 11.66
C LEU A 173 14.30 10.18 11.24
N GLN A 174 14.74 11.40 11.58
CA GLN A 174 16.08 11.91 11.28
C GLN A 174 17.19 11.22 12.11
N GLY A 175 16.84 10.63 13.25
CA GLY A 175 17.76 9.85 14.10
C GLY A 175 17.41 8.37 14.10
N TYR A 176 18.15 7.55 13.32
CA TYR A 176 17.86 6.11 13.21
C TYR A 176 17.67 5.40 14.55
N GLU A 177 18.48 5.75 15.55
CA GLU A 177 18.41 5.10 16.87
C GLU A 177 17.14 5.45 17.63
N ARG A 178 16.59 6.65 17.42
CA ARG A 178 15.35 7.15 18.05
C ARG A 178 14.09 6.88 17.23
N ALA A 179 14.24 6.43 16.00
CA ALA A 179 13.12 6.19 15.14
C ALA A 179 12.22 5.04 15.63
N PHE A 180 10.95 5.12 15.28
CA PHE A 180 10.01 4.04 15.56
C PHE A 180 10.56 2.70 15.09
N PRO A 181 10.48 1.63 15.90
CA PRO A 181 10.91 0.29 15.49
C PRO A 181 10.30 -0.13 14.16
N LEU A 182 9.06 0.27 13.91
CA LEU A 182 8.35 0.02 12.66
C LEU A 182 9.00 0.73 11.47
N CYS A 183 9.35 2.01 11.61
CA CYS A 183 10.06 2.76 10.57
C CYS A 183 11.43 2.14 10.28
N LYS A 184 12.17 1.74 11.31
CA LYS A 184 13.42 0.98 11.15
C LYS A 184 13.24 -0.30 10.35
N SER A 185 12.17 -1.05 10.66
CA SER A 185 11.92 -2.34 10.03
C SER A 185 11.36 -2.24 8.61
N GLN A 186 10.62 -1.20 8.29
CA GLN A 186 9.96 -1.03 6.99
C GLN A 186 10.69 -0.04 6.07
N CYS A 187 11.20 1.07 6.61
CA CYS A 187 11.79 2.16 5.83
C CYS A 187 13.30 2.31 6.04
N GLY A 188 13.86 1.75 7.11
CA GLY A 188 15.31 1.72 7.38
C GLY A 188 16.07 0.62 6.64
N LYS A 189 15.40 -0.18 5.82
CA LYS A 189 15.99 -1.13 4.89
C LYS A 189 16.02 -0.47 3.53
N LEU A 190 17.12 -0.63 2.80
CA LEU A 190 17.09 -0.42 1.35
C LEU A 190 15.84 -1.10 0.83
N LEU A 191 14.91 -0.30 0.29
CA LEU A 191 13.63 -0.75 -0.20
C LEU A 191 13.88 -1.95 -1.10
N SER A 192 13.50 -3.13 -0.62
CA SER A 192 13.68 -4.36 -1.35
C SER A 192 13.00 -4.23 -2.70
N SER A 193 13.63 -4.77 -3.71
CA SER A 193 13.25 -4.93 -5.09
C SER A 193 11.78 -5.31 -5.36
N ARG A 194 10.84 -4.44 -5.00
CA ARG A 194 9.47 -4.57 -5.49
C ARG A 194 9.41 -3.92 -6.86
N GLU A 195 9.56 -4.74 -7.89
CA GLU A 195 9.27 -4.28 -9.22
C GLU A 195 7.76 -4.07 -9.36
N LYS A 196 7.36 -2.83 -9.59
CA LYS A 196 6.02 -2.47 -10.03
C LYS A 196 6.13 -1.99 -11.47
N ILE A 197 5.33 -2.54 -12.35
CA ILE A 197 5.15 -2.04 -13.70
C ILE A 197 3.72 -1.49 -13.76
N GLU A 198 3.60 -0.23 -14.13
CA GLU A 198 2.32 0.42 -14.36
C GLU A 198 2.24 0.83 -15.83
N GLU A 199 1.14 0.53 -16.47
CA GLU A 199 0.89 0.86 -17.86
C GLU A 199 -0.38 1.71 -17.95
N ASP A 200 -0.25 2.90 -18.51
CA ASP A 200 -1.38 3.72 -18.92
C ASP A 200 -2.03 3.05 -20.13
N LEU A 201 -3.28 2.63 -19.98
CA LEU A 201 -3.99 1.87 -21.01
C LEU A 201 -4.52 2.74 -22.15
N ASN A 202 -4.52 4.08 -22.00
CA ASN A 202 -4.92 5.01 -23.05
C ASN A 202 -3.74 5.34 -23.98
N THR A 203 -2.53 5.48 -23.40
CA THR A 203 -1.33 5.87 -24.14
C THR A 203 -0.40 4.70 -24.46
N GLY A 204 -0.52 3.59 -23.71
CA GLY A 204 0.41 2.46 -23.77
C GLY A 204 1.75 2.72 -23.08
N GLU A 205 1.91 3.88 -22.42
CA GLU A 205 3.13 4.24 -21.72
C GLU A 205 3.33 3.35 -20.49
N LYS A 206 4.56 2.84 -20.33
CA LYS A 206 4.94 1.99 -19.19
C LYS A 206 5.88 2.71 -18.27
N THR A 207 5.49 2.81 -17.01
CA THR A 207 6.34 3.32 -15.93
C THR A 207 6.85 2.14 -15.10
N TYR A 208 8.17 2.08 -14.93
CA TYR A 208 8.83 1.05 -14.13
C TYR A 208 9.24 1.66 -12.79
N PHE A 209 8.63 1.17 -11.73
CA PHE A 209 8.97 1.58 -10.37
C PHE A 209 9.91 0.54 -9.76
N ASN A 210 11.20 0.85 -9.76
CA ASN A 210 12.17 0.18 -8.92
C ASN A 210 12.39 1.06 -7.69
N ALA A 211 12.56 0.45 -6.53
CA ALA A 211 12.85 1.19 -5.30
C ALA A 211 14.08 2.11 -5.40
N PHE A 212 14.95 1.88 -6.40
CA PHE A 212 16.15 2.68 -6.67
C PHE A 212 15.91 3.91 -7.58
N ASN A 213 14.89 3.91 -8.41
CA ASN A 213 14.68 5.01 -9.38
C ASN A 213 13.93 6.22 -8.82
N GLN A 214 13.52 6.18 -7.56
CA GLN A 214 12.84 7.31 -6.92
C GLN A 214 13.79 8.26 -6.17
N LEU A 215 15.10 7.99 -6.16
CA LEU A 215 16.11 8.82 -5.48
C LEU A 215 16.95 9.65 -6.43
N GLY A 216 16.58 9.75 -7.70
CA GLY A 216 17.35 10.51 -8.68
C GLY A 216 16.46 11.13 -9.75
N ASN A 217 15.95 12.31 -9.46
CA ASN A 217 15.86 13.48 -10.35
C ASN A 217 15.49 14.67 -9.50
#